data_dc8c29c624d8ad42183a403959e019d1
#
_entry.id   dc8c29c624d8ad42183a403959e019d1
#
_cell.length_a   1.000
_cell.length_b   1.000
_cell.length_c   1.000
_cell.angle_alpha   90.00
_cell.angle_beta   90.00
_cell.angle_gamma   90.00
#
_symmetry.space_group_name_H-M   'P 1'
#
loop_
_entity.id
_entity.type
_entity.pdbx_description
1 polymer ?
#
loop_
_entity_poly.entity_id
_entity_poly.type
_entity_poly.pdbx_seq_one_letter_code
_entity_poly.pdbx_strand_id
1 'polypeptide(L)'
;MANTEFTFQPLNESHLDGLVKLFRVVFGKKRTARYFKLKYLSGNVLDGNFSFVALKGQNIVGFVGAIPQVYKGENATYIVAHSCEYQTHPDFQRRGIHKQLIARSNTLLK
;
A
#
# COMPACT_ATOMS: atom_id res chain seq x y z
N MET A 1 0.68 -2.02 26.56
CA MET A 1 1.94 -1.81 25.87
C MET A 1 1.69 -1.52 24.42
N ALA A 2 2.24 -0.45 23.97
CA ALA A 2 2.07 -0.10 22.55
C ALA A 2 2.56 -1.24 21.68
N ASN A 3 1.82 -1.47 20.63
CA ASN A 3 2.14 -2.53 19.74
C ASN A 3 3.21 -2.05 18.76
N THR A 4 4.46 -2.36 19.09
CA THR A 4 5.59 -1.98 18.25
C THR A 4 6.03 -3.10 17.32
N GLU A 5 5.24 -4.17 17.24
CA GLU A 5 5.59 -5.31 16.42
C GLU A 5 5.66 -4.94 14.94
N PHE A 6 4.79 -4.04 14.48
CA PHE A 6 4.72 -3.66 13.08
C PHE A 6 4.97 -2.19 12.89
N THR A 7 5.65 -1.86 11.79
CA THR A 7 5.87 -0.48 11.36
C THR A 7 5.12 -0.26 10.04
N PHE A 8 4.50 0.90 9.90
CA PHE A 8 3.73 1.24 8.70
C PHE A 8 4.40 2.42 8.01
N GLN A 9 4.66 2.30 6.72
CA GLN A 9 5.36 3.33 5.96
C GLN A 9 4.72 3.49 4.59
N PRO A 10 4.78 4.71 4.02
CA PRO A 10 4.41 4.88 2.61
C PRO A 10 5.31 4.02 1.73
N LEU A 11 4.75 3.49 0.66
CA LEU A 11 5.52 2.70 -0.29
C LEU A 11 6.59 3.55 -0.94
N ASN A 12 7.81 3.03 -1.04
CA ASN A 12 8.89 3.65 -1.80
C ASN A 12 9.71 2.58 -2.51
N GLU A 13 10.71 3.02 -3.28
CA GLU A 13 11.48 2.09 -4.09
C GLU A 13 12.20 1.02 -3.27
N SER A 14 12.61 1.33 -2.05
CA SER A 14 13.30 0.35 -1.20
C SER A 14 12.40 -0.82 -0.81
N HIS A 15 11.09 -0.68 -0.95
CA HIS A 15 10.15 -1.72 -0.59
C HIS A 15 9.82 -2.69 -1.74
N LEU A 16 10.23 -2.38 -2.97
CA LEU A 16 9.75 -3.11 -4.12
C LEU A 16 10.15 -4.59 -4.13
N ASP A 17 11.39 -4.89 -3.75
CA ASP A 17 11.83 -6.28 -3.70
C ASP A 17 11.06 -7.08 -2.65
N GLY A 18 10.82 -6.49 -1.49
CA GLY A 18 10.03 -7.13 -0.46
C GLY A 18 8.57 -7.33 -0.89
N LEU A 19 8.05 -6.40 -1.66
CA LEU A 19 6.68 -6.50 -2.16
C LEU A 19 6.55 -7.63 -3.18
N VAL A 20 7.56 -7.81 -4.04
CA VAL A 20 7.60 -8.95 -4.96
C VAL A 20 7.52 -10.27 -4.20
N LYS A 21 8.28 -10.38 -3.11
CA LYS A 21 8.27 -11.58 -2.28
C LYS A 21 6.91 -11.79 -1.62
N LEU A 22 6.32 -10.74 -1.08
CA LEU A 22 5.01 -10.82 -0.44
C LEU A 22 3.94 -11.28 -1.43
N PHE A 23 3.94 -10.68 -2.62
CA PHE A 23 2.96 -11.04 -3.64
C PHE A 23 3.04 -12.51 -4.00
N ARG A 24 4.25 -13.03 -4.12
CA ARG A 24 4.46 -14.44 -4.44
C ARG A 24 3.90 -15.35 -3.34
N VAL A 25 4.12 -14.99 -2.08
CA VAL A 25 3.62 -15.76 -0.95
C VAL A 25 2.10 -15.73 -0.89
N VAL A 26 1.50 -14.56 -1.09
CA VAL A 26 0.05 -14.39 -0.94
C VAL A 26 -0.71 -15.00 -2.12
N PHE A 27 -0.25 -14.77 -3.34
CA PHE A 27 -0.99 -15.17 -4.53
C PHE A 27 -0.37 -16.32 -5.30
N GLY A 28 0.83 -16.75 -4.96
CA GLY A 28 1.51 -17.82 -5.69
C GLY A 28 1.92 -17.43 -7.11
N LYS A 29 1.93 -16.15 -7.42
CA LYS A 29 2.25 -15.65 -8.75
C LYS A 29 3.43 -14.70 -8.68
N LYS A 30 4.11 -14.55 -9.82
CA LYS A 30 5.23 -13.63 -9.91
C LYS A 30 4.80 -12.28 -10.47
N ARG A 31 5.28 -11.23 -9.82
CA ARG A 31 5.23 -9.87 -10.36
C ARG A 31 6.61 -9.26 -10.19
N THR A 32 7.02 -8.41 -11.11
CA THR A 32 8.33 -7.78 -11.04
C THR A 32 8.27 -6.53 -10.18
N ALA A 33 9.44 -6.09 -9.71
CA ALA A 33 9.54 -4.80 -9.03
C ALA A 33 9.07 -3.67 -9.96
N ARG A 34 9.37 -3.77 -11.23
CA ARG A 34 8.94 -2.78 -12.23
C ARG A 34 7.41 -2.68 -12.30
N TYR A 35 6.71 -3.80 -12.21
CA TYR A 35 5.25 -3.80 -12.21
C TYR A 35 4.71 -2.91 -11.09
N PHE A 36 5.22 -3.10 -9.87
CA PHE A 36 4.76 -2.31 -8.72
C PHE A 36 5.19 -0.85 -8.83
N LYS A 37 6.40 -0.60 -9.32
CA LYS A 37 6.89 0.75 -9.50
C LYS A 37 6.01 1.53 -10.47
N LEU A 38 5.72 0.94 -11.63
CA LEU A 38 4.92 1.61 -12.64
C LEU A 38 3.48 1.83 -12.18
N LYS A 39 2.94 0.88 -11.43
CA LYS A 39 1.55 0.97 -11.00
C LYS A 39 1.35 1.96 -9.85
N TYR A 40 2.26 1.99 -8.90
CA TYR A 40 2.04 2.74 -7.66
C TYR A 40 2.98 3.91 -7.41
N LEU A 41 4.15 3.93 -8.04
CA LEU A 41 5.13 4.98 -7.78
C LEU A 41 5.37 5.88 -8.99
N SER A 42 5.01 5.44 -10.19
CA SER A 42 5.20 6.21 -11.41
C SER A 42 3.85 6.61 -11.97
N GLY A 43 3.82 7.73 -12.68
CA GLY A 43 2.61 8.17 -13.35
C GLY A 43 1.55 8.73 -12.43
N ASN A 44 1.87 8.99 -11.18
CA ASN A 44 0.94 9.66 -10.28
C ASN A 44 0.81 11.11 -10.72
N VAL A 45 -0.42 11.51 -11.00
CA VAL A 45 -0.72 12.88 -11.42
C VAL A 45 -0.66 13.83 -10.22
N LEU A 46 -0.77 13.28 -9.02
CA LEU A 46 -0.84 14.04 -7.78
C LEU A 46 0.40 13.79 -6.95
N ASP A 47 0.84 14.83 -6.26
CA ASP A 47 1.88 14.68 -5.25
C ASP A 47 1.34 13.83 -4.11
N GLY A 48 2.09 12.82 -3.74
CA GLY A 48 1.72 11.96 -2.64
C GLY A 48 1.58 10.52 -3.07
N ASN A 49 1.79 9.67 -2.12
CA ASN A 49 1.74 8.23 -2.30
C ASN A 49 0.72 7.67 -1.31
N PHE A 50 -0.37 7.15 -1.84
CA PHE A 50 -1.45 6.61 -1.03
C PHE A 50 -1.30 5.12 -0.75
N SER A 51 -0.21 4.51 -1.21
CA SER A 51 0.08 3.10 -0.96
C SER A 51 0.97 2.97 0.26
N PHE A 52 0.70 1.98 1.10
CA PHE A 52 1.43 1.76 2.34
C PHE A 52 1.85 0.31 2.49
N VAL A 53 2.95 0.11 3.19
CA VAL A 53 3.43 -1.22 3.55
C VAL A 53 3.48 -1.35 5.07
N ALA A 54 3.29 -2.58 5.53
CA ALA A 54 3.49 -2.95 6.92
C ALA A 54 4.74 -3.81 7.00
N LEU A 55 5.61 -3.47 7.94
CA LEU A 55 6.89 -4.15 8.10
C LEU A 55 6.99 -4.77 9.47
N LYS A 56 7.57 -5.95 9.51
CA LYS A 56 8.06 -6.54 10.76
C LYS A 56 9.57 -6.63 10.63
N GLY A 57 10.28 -5.71 11.34
CA GLY A 57 11.69 -5.51 11.07
C GLY A 57 11.89 -4.97 9.67
N GLN A 58 12.59 -5.69 8.82
CA GLN A 58 12.81 -5.31 7.43
C GLN A 58 11.95 -6.10 6.44
N ASN A 59 11.09 -6.96 6.95
CA ASN A 59 10.26 -7.80 6.10
C ASN A 59 8.89 -7.17 5.88
N ILE A 60 8.46 -7.11 4.63
CA ILE A 60 7.13 -6.62 4.32
C ILE A 60 6.12 -7.73 4.56
N VAL A 61 5.18 -7.48 5.45
CA VAL A 61 4.16 -8.46 5.83
C VAL A 61 2.75 -8.03 5.43
N GLY A 62 2.60 -6.80 4.96
CA GLY A 62 1.32 -6.31 4.49
C GLY A 62 1.48 -5.16 3.51
N PHE A 63 0.46 -4.94 2.68
CA PHE A 63 0.49 -3.91 1.65
C PHE A 63 -0.93 -3.49 1.30
N VAL A 64 -1.12 -2.20 1.11
CA VAL A 64 -2.29 -1.66 0.43
C VAL A 64 -1.80 -0.82 -0.73
N GLY A 65 -2.25 -1.16 -1.93
CA GLY A 65 -1.97 -0.39 -3.13
C GLY A 65 -3.17 0.48 -3.46
N ALA A 66 -2.96 1.78 -3.54
CA ALA A 66 -4.02 2.72 -3.84
C ALA A 66 -3.55 3.72 -4.87
N ILE A 67 -4.41 3.98 -5.84
CA ILE A 67 -4.12 4.91 -6.94
C ILE A 67 -5.03 6.12 -6.80
N PRO A 68 -4.46 7.33 -6.67
CA PRO A 68 -5.28 8.53 -6.57
C PRO A 68 -5.92 8.86 -7.92
N GLN A 69 -7.19 9.28 -7.88
CA GLN A 69 -7.91 9.73 -9.06
C GLN A 69 -8.60 11.05 -8.74
N VAL A 70 -8.68 11.91 -9.76
CA VAL A 70 -9.32 13.20 -9.63
C VAL A 70 -10.72 13.13 -10.22
N TYR A 71 -11.72 13.53 -9.44
CA TYR A 71 -13.08 13.65 -9.89
C TYR A 71 -13.50 15.10 -9.86
N LYS A 72 -14.08 15.58 -10.94
CA LYS A 72 -14.56 16.96 -11.03
C LYS A 72 -16.07 16.99 -10.81
N GLY A 73 -16.49 17.66 -9.74
CA GLY A 73 -17.89 17.98 -9.52
C GLY A 73 -18.22 19.37 -10.07
N GLU A 74 -19.43 19.80 -9.86
CA GLU A 74 -19.88 21.12 -10.35
C GLU A 74 -19.10 22.26 -9.71
N ASN A 75 -18.87 22.18 -8.41
CA ASN A 75 -18.28 23.27 -7.65
C ASN A 75 -16.96 22.92 -6.99
N ALA A 76 -16.45 21.70 -7.20
CA ALA A 76 -15.25 21.25 -6.50
C ALA A 76 -14.57 20.12 -7.25
N THR A 77 -13.30 19.98 -6.98
CA THR A 77 -12.50 18.87 -7.45
C THR A 77 -12.21 17.97 -6.28
N TYR A 78 -12.43 16.69 -6.44
CA TYR A 78 -12.24 15.69 -5.39
C TYR A 78 -11.11 14.74 -5.76
N ILE A 79 -10.30 14.40 -4.79
CA ILE A 79 -9.26 13.38 -4.93
C ILE A 79 -9.74 12.14 -4.19
N VAL A 80 -9.79 11.02 -4.90
CA VAL A 80 -10.20 9.75 -4.31
C VAL A 80 -9.10 8.74 -4.57
N ALA A 81 -8.66 8.04 -3.54
CA ALA A 81 -7.72 6.95 -3.70
C ALA A 81 -8.50 5.66 -3.87
N HIS A 82 -8.30 5.03 -5.01
CA HIS A 82 -8.89 3.73 -5.26
C HIS A 82 -7.95 2.66 -4.78
N SER A 83 -8.39 1.88 -3.79
CA SER A 83 -7.63 0.75 -3.31
C SER A 83 -7.69 -0.37 -4.35
N CYS A 84 -6.54 -0.75 -4.87
CA CYS A 84 -6.46 -1.73 -5.95
C CYS A 84 -6.05 -3.10 -5.47
N GLU A 85 -5.21 -3.16 -4.45
CA GLU A 85 -4.67 -4.42 -3.97
C GLU A 85 -4.53 -4.38 -2.45
N TYR A 86 -4.81 -5.53 -1.83
CA TYR A 86 -4.60 -5.73 -0.41
C TYR A 86 -3.86 -7.02 -0.24
N GLN A 87 -2.77 -7.00 0.51
CA GLN A 87 -1.98 -8.20 0.77
C GLN A 87 -1.62 -8.25 2.23
N THR A 88 -1.79 -9.42 2.85
CA THR A 88 -1.30 -9.68 4.19
C THR A 88 -0.70 -11.07 4.19
N HIS A 89 0.55 -11.15 4.64
CA HIS A 89 1.25 -12.43 4.73
C HIS A 89 0.41 -13.42 5.56
N PRO A 90 0.26 -14.67 5.12
CA PRO A 90 -0.61 -15.63 5.83
C PRO A 90 -0.30 -15.80 7.30
N ASP A 91 0.97 -15.70 7.69
CA ASP A 91 1.38 -15.87 9.08
C ASP A 91 1.03 -14.67 9.95
N PHE A 92 0.58 -13.58 9.36
CA PHE A 92 0.31 -12.33 10.08
C PHE A 92 -1.12 -11.85 9.92
N GLN A 93 -2.00 -12.69 9.41
CA GLN A 93 -3.41 -12.34 9.30
C GLN A 93 -4.06 -12.26 10.67
N ARG A 94 -5.17 -11.53 10.75
CA ARG A 94 -5.97 -11.34 11.98
C ARG A 94 -5.23 -10.58 13.07
N ARG A 95 -4.24 -9.75 12.69
CA ARG A 95 -3.53 -8.90 13.66
C ARG A 95 -3.78 -7.42 13.42
N GLY A 96 -4.80 -7.09 12.63
CA GLY A 96 -5.17 -5.70 12.39
C GLY A 96 -4.31 -4.99 11.36
N ILE A 97 -3.42 -5.68 10.66
CA ILE A 97 -2.54 -5.06 9.67
C ILE A 97 -3.34 -4.43 8.54
N HIS A 98 -4.26 -5.20 7.97
CA HIS A 98 -5.11 -4.73 6.87
C HIS A 98 -5.89 -3.48 7.26
N LYS A 99 -6.52 -3.51 8.43
CA LYS A 99 -7.30 -2.39 8.94
C LYS A 99 -6.45 -1.14 9.11
N GLN A 100 -5.24 -1.30 9.64
CA GLN A 100 -4.33 -0.18 9.85
C GLN A 100 -3.81 0.39 8.55
N LEU A 101 -3.54 -0.47 7.57
CA LEU A 101 -3.09 -0.01 6.25
C LEU A 101 -4.16 0.84 5.58
N ILE A 102 -5.41 0.39 5.61
CA ILE A 102 -6.51 1.13 5.02
C ILE A 102 -6.71 2.46 5.71
N ALA A 103 -6.65 2.48 7.04
CA ALA A 103 -6.82 3.71 7.80
C ALA A 103 -5.76 4.74 7.42
N ARG A 104 -4.51 4.33 7.25
CA ARG A 104 -3.44 5.24 6.88
C ARG A 104 -3.59 5.75 5.45
N SER A 105 -3.96 4.87 4.54
CA SER A 105 -4.20 5.29 3.16
C SER A 105 -5.32 6.33 3.08
N ASN A 106 -6.41 6.09 3.79
CA ASN A 106 -7.56 7.00 3.79
C ASN A 106 -7.25 8.34 4.45
N THR A 107 -6.35 8.36 5.44
CA THR A 107 -6.01 9.58 6.14
C THR A 107 -5.42 10.64 5.21
N LEU A 108 -4.72 10.22 4.17
CA LEU A 108 -4.11 11.13 3.21
C LEU A 108 -5.12 11.81 2.30
N LEU A 109 -6.36 11.38 2.32
CA LEU A 109 -7.41 11.92 1.44
C LEU A 109 -8.12 13.14 2.01
N LYS A 110 -7.79 13.51 3.19
CA LYS A 110 -8.46 14.66 3.84
C LYS A 110 -7.80 15.97 3.49
#